data_03865f0f09e2f282f050794743e2586f
#
_entry.id   03865f0f09e2f282f050794743e2586f
#
_cell.length_a   1.000
_cell.length_b   1.000
_cell.length_c   1.000
_cell.angle_alpha   90.00
_cell.angle_beta   90.00
_cell.angle_gamma   90.00
#
_symmetry.space_group_name_H-M   'P 1'
#
loop_
_entity.id
_entity.type
_entity.pdbx_description
1 polymer ?
#
loop_
_entity_poly.entity_id
_entity_poly.type
_entity_poly.pdbx_seq_one_letter_code
_entity_poly.pdbx_strand_id
1 'polypeptide(L)'
;MLKNKYIYIIGGLLLFCVSLQTKAQNHLNSPYSRFGMGDLMSRSATAVASMGGTGYTYQSPIAINFSNPASYIAFDTLAFLMDASFSWKNHTLAASTGSSQKGNTMVFNYLSCGLSVQKWWKTAFGIQPYSVMNYSINNPNQVSNNDTFNVAYFGEGGINEVFWGNAFRLFKNFSLGVNASFLFGTHSKNRSVEWKDVYSFNTQVSNYNKIRGAIVTAGVQYFIPVKEKGELGLGLVYTAPIPIQSKGNSTIVTYWGTGYGATVIDTLYPDKDKTYSHKMPTVIGGGLSWGKRDKYYVGVDFTWGNWSQYAIDKVSDSLADSYKLSIGGYFTPNHLSSKYFPRMTFSLGANVEQTRLVLNGEPINRFGVNLGLFFPLKKTKTGFGLSIEYGQLGTTKLIRENYFVATFNIRIHERWYQRKKLD
;
A
#
# COMPACT_ATOMS: atom_id res chain seq x y z
N MET A 1 -5.24 11.99 39.13
CA MET A 1 -6.57 12.14 38.52
C MET A 1 -6.61 12.27 37.00
N LEU A 2 -5.50 12.49 36.31
CA LEU A 2 -5.45 12.63 34.80
C LEU A 2 -5.35 11.31 34.03
N LYS A 3 -4.89 10.21 34.63
CA LYS A 3 -4.74 8.90 33.97
C LYS A 3 -6.07 8.26 33.53
N ASN A 4 -7.15 8.49 34.26
CA ASN A 4 -8.43 7.82 33.95
C ASN A 4 -9.21 8.48 32.82
N LYS A 5 -9.04 9.77 32.50
CA LYS A 5 -9.73 10.44 31.40
C LYS A 5 -9.34 9.89 30.03
N TYR A 6 -8.08 9.50 29.83
CA TYR A 6 -7.63 8.93 28.55
C TYR A 6 -8.14 7.50 28.33
N ILE A 7 -8.30 6.73 29.41
CA ILE A 7 -8.89 5.37 29.34
C ILE A 7 -10.35 5.45 28.89
N TYR A 8 -11.12 6.41 29.39
CA TYR A 8 -12.51 6.62 28.96
C TYR A 8 -12.62 7.14 27.52
N ILE A 9 -11.68 7.98 27.06
CA ILE A 9 -11.64 8.46 25.68
C ILE A 9 -11.27 7.31 24.74
N ILE A 10 -10.27 6.49 25.08
CA ILE A 10 -9.87 5.31 24.29
C ILE A 10 -10.98 4.25 24.33
N GLY A 11 -11.60 4.01 25.47
CA GLY A 11 -12.75 3.11 25.59
C GLY A 11 -13.97 3.59 24.80
N GLY A 12 -14.25 4.88 24.79
CA GLY A 12 -15.32 5.50 24.00
C GLY A 12 -15.05 5.43 22.49
N LEU A 13 -13.79 5.62 22.07
CA LEU A 13 -13.38 5.46 20.66
C LEU A 13 -13.47 4.00 20.20
N LEU A 14 -13.07 3.05 21.04
CA LEU A 14 -13.23 1.61 20.78
C LEU A 14 -14.70 1.20 20.70
N LEU A 15 -15.55 1.67 21.59
CA LEU A 15 -17.01 1.43 21.55
C LEU A 15 -17.68 2.07 20.33
N PHE A 16 -17.25 3.27 19.92
CA PHE A 16 -17.73 3.93 18.71
C PHE A 16 -17.32 3.16 17.43
N CYS A 17 -16.11 2.58 17.40
CA CYS A 17 -15.68 1.70 16.30
C CYS A 17 -16.49 0.39 16.22
N VAL A 18 -16.96 -0.15 17.35
CA VAL A 18 -17.77 -1.38 17.38
C VAL A 18 -19.24 -1.11 16.98
N SER A 19 -19.76 0.10 17.19
CA SER A 19 -21.14 0.46 16.84
C SER A 19 -21.37 0.79 15.38
N LEU A 20 -20.32 0.87 14.57
CA LEU A 20 -20.43 0.96 13.11
C LEU A 20 -20.87 -0.42 12.57
N GLN A 21 -22.17 -0.68 12.59
CA GLN A 21 -22.74 -1.84 11.91
C GLN A 21 -22.33 -1.77 10.44
N THR A 22 -21.36 -2.57 10.07
CA THR A 22 -20.94 -2.77 8.70
C THR A 22 -22.10 -3.43 7.94
N LYS A 23 -22.92 -2.63 7.28
CA LYS A 23 -23.66 -3.18 6.12
C LYS A 23 -22.61 -3.84 5.26
N ALA A 24 -22.87 -5.07 4.80
CA ALA A 24 -21.96 -5.83 3.95
C ALA A 24 -21.38 -4.88 2.90
N GLN A 25 -20.13 -4.53 3.07
CA GLN A 25 -19.47 -3.54 2.22
C GLN A 25 -19.33 -4.22 0.88
N ASN A 26 -19.87 -3.60 -0.16
CA ASN A 26 -19.51 -3.97 -1.52
C ASN A 26 -18.02 -3.63 -1.67
N HIS A 27 -17.17 -4.61 -1.34
CA HIS A 27 -15.71 -4.51 -1.45
C HIS A 27 -15.28 -4.57 -2.93
N LEU A 28 -15.96 -3.84 -3.80
CA LEU A 28 -15.53 -3.76 -5.18
C LEU A 28 -14.31 -2.84 -5.24
N ASN A 29 -13.16 -3.45 -5.41
CA ASN A 29 -11.94 -2.73 -5.77
C ASN A 29 -11.86 -2.58 -7.31
N SER A 30 -10.80 -1.96 -7.76
CA SER A 30 -10.56 -1.72 -9.17
C SER A 30 -10.53 -3.03 -9.99
N PRO A 31 -11.20 -3.10 -11.14
CA PRO A 31 -11.07 -4.21 -12.10
C PRO A 31 -9.63 -4.49 -12.52
N TYR A 32 -8.77 -3.49 -12.41
CA TYR A 32 -7.34 -3.61 -12.67
C TYR A 32 -6.60 -4.54 -11.70
N SER A 33 -7.19 -4.84 -10.52
CA SER A 33 -6.64 -5.80 -9.56
C SER A 33 -6.66 -7.27 -10.05
N ARG A 34 -7.30 -7.54 -11.19
CA ARG A 34 -7.32 -8.87 -11.84
C ARG A 34 -5.93 -9.32 -12.32
N PHE A 35 -5.07 -8.37 -12.69
CA PHE A 35 -3.81 -8.64 -13.36
C PHE A 35 -2.64 -8.80 -12.38
N GLY A 36 -1.69 -9.67 -12.74
CA GLY A 36 -0.51 -9.95 -11.94
C GLY A 36 -0.84 -10.44 -10.53
N MET A 37 -0.22 -9.82 -9.56
CA MET A 37 -0.37 -10.10 -8.12
C MET A 37 -1.47 -9.26 -7.45
N GLY A 38 -2.43 -8.70 -8.19
CA GLY A 38 -3.43 -7.77 -7.65
C GLY A 38 -2.99 -6.30 -7.76
N ASP A 39 -3.75 -5.38 -7.18
CA ASP A 39 -3.36 -3.96 -7.08
C ASP A 39 -2.30 -3.80 -5.97
N LEU A 40 -1.13 -3.27 -6.34
CA LEU A 40 -0.05 -3.05 -5.37
C LEU A 40 -0.40 -1.87 -4.47
N MET A 41 -0.30 -2.10 -3.17
CA MET A 41 -0.52 -1.06 -2.18
C MET A 41 0.70 -0.13 -2.08
N SER A 42 0.44 1.14 -1.78
CA SER A 42 1.50 2.09 -1.52
C SER A 42 2.25 1.70 -0.24
N ARG A 43 3.54 1.38 -0.38
CA ARG A 43 4.44 1.04 0.74
C ARG A 43 4.99 2.33 1.37
N SER A 44 4.09 3.24 1.74
CA SER A 44 4.44 4.55 2.29
C SER A 44 3.71 4.80 3.60
N ALA A 45 4.43 5.22 4.62
CA ALA A 45 3.80 5.72 5.84
C ALA A 45 2.94 6.95 5.56
N THR A 46 1.91 7.20 6.37
CA THR A 46 0.97 8.32 6.16
C THR A 46 1.67 9.68 6.01
N ALA A 47 2.76 9.90 6.75
CA ALA A 47 3.56 11.12 6.61
C ALA A 47 4.18 11.27 5.20
N VAL A 48 4.59 10.17 4.59
CA VAL A 48 5.15 10.14 3.23
C VAL A 48 4.02 10.21 2.20
N ALA A 49 2.94 9.46 2.40
CA ALA A 49 1.77 9.46 1.53
C ALA A 49 1.16 10.86 1.41
N SER A 50 1.07 11.62 2.51
CA SER A 50 0.58 13.01 2.51
C SER A 50 1.44 14.00 1.72
N MET A 51 2.67 13.60 1.37
CA MET A 51 3.59 14.34 0.49
C MET A 51 3.68 13.72 -0.91
N GLY A 52 2.61 13.09 -1.42
CA GLY A 52 2.61 12.46 -2.73
C GLY A 52 3.45 11.18 -2.84
N GLY A 53 3.93 10.64 -1.72
CA GLY A 53 4.81 9.48 -1.69
C GLY A 53 6.32 9.83 -1.72
N THR A 54 6.69 11.09 -1.54
CA THR A 54 8.08 11.55 -1.48
C THR A 54 8.72 11.14 -0.16
N GLY A 55 9.49 10.06 -0.16
CA GLY A 55 9.98 9.42 1.06
C GLY A 55 11.44 8.97 1.04
N TYR A 56 12.12 8.95 -0.11
CA TYR A 56 13.47 8.37 -0.19
C TYR A 56 14.53 9.16 0.57
N THR A 57 14.32 10.45 0.73
CA THR A 57 15.18 11.33 1.54
C THR A 57 14.51 11.79 2.84
N TYR A 58 13.22 11.46 3.05
CA TYR A 58 12.50 11.90 4.23
C TYR A 58 13.04 11.22 5.50
N GLN A 59 13.41 12.03 6.50
CA GLN A 59 13.79 11.62 7.84
C GLN A 59 12.89 12.26 8.88
N SER A 60 12.55 11.52 9.91
CA SER A 60 11.76 12.04 11.03
C SER A 60 12.18 11.40 12.35
N PRO A 61 12.29 12.17 13.43
CA PRO A 61 12.56 11.62 14.75
C PRO A 61 11.34 10.88 15.36
N ILE A 62 10.14 11.10 14.80
CA ILE A 62 8.87 10.65 15.36
C ILE A 62 8.02 9.80 14.40
N ALA A 63 8.38 9.70 13.13
CA ALA A 63 7.65 8.90 12.13
C ALA A 63 8.52 7.79 11.57
N ILE A 64 7.92 6.63 11.36
CA ILE A 64 8.59 5.49 10.73
C ILE A 64 8.41 5.61 9.23
N ASN A 65 9.51 5.75 8.48
CA ASN A 65 9.51 5.79 7.03
C ASN A 65 10.10 4.51 6.45
N PHE A 66 9.26 3.54 6.13
CA PHE A 66 9.69 2.26 5.54
C PHE A 66 9.91 2.31 4.03
N SER A 67 9.65 3.47 3.37
CA SER A 67 9.99 3.66 1.94
C SER A 67 11.51 3.65 1.71
N ASN A 68 12.30 4.13 2.69
CA ASN A 68 13.76 4.01 2.70
C ASN A 68 14.23 3.60 4.09
N PRO A 69 14.71 2.36 4.30
CA PRO A 69 15.10 1.88 5.62
C PRO A 69 16.27 2.67 6.26
N ALA A 70 17.11 3.33 5.47
CA ALA A 70 18.18 4.19 6.01
C ALA A 70 17.66 5.36 6.85
N SER A 71 16.38 5.75 6.66
CA SER A 71 15.73 6.84 7.38
C SER A 71 15.51 6.56 8.87
N TYR A 72 15.48 5.29 9.30
CA TYR A 72 15.27 4.92 10.70
C TYR A 72 16.34 5.52 11.61
N ILE A 73 17.51 5.79 11.08
CA ILE A 73 18.61 6.39 11.85
C ILE A 73 18.24 7.76 12.47
N ALA A 74 17.20 8.40 11.97
CA ALA A 74 16.70 9.67 12.46
C ALA A 74 15.82 9.58 13.71
N PHE A 75 15.38 8.37 14.12
CA PHE A 75 14.58 8.21 15.34
C PHE A 75 15.26 8.84 16.55
N ASP A 76 14.48 9.45 17.42
CA ASP A 76 14.97 9.99 18.67
C ASP A 76 15.73 8.92 19.49
N THR A 77 16.75 9.37 20.20
CA THR A 77 17.53 8.49 21.09
C THR A 77 16.64 8.00 22.24
N LEU A 78 16.72 6.69 22.57
CA LEU A 78 15.90 6.02 23.60
C LEU A 78 14.39 6.14 23.34
N ALA A 79 13.97 6.30 22.10
CA ALA A 79 12.56 6.35 21.72
C ALA A 79 12.03 4.96 21.33
N PHE A 80 10.80 4.72 21.72
CA PHE A 80 9.88 3.74 21.15
C PHE A 80 8.86 4.49 20.31
N LEU A 81 8.74 4.08 19.07
CA LEU A 81 7.77 4.61 18.12
C LEU A 81 6.76 3.54 17.77
N MET A 82 5.49 3.90 17.69
CA MET A 82 4.44 3.06 17.14
C MET A 82 3.59 3.91 16.21
N ASP A 83 3.28 3.38 15.05
CA ASP A 83 2.55 4.07 14.01
C ASP A 83 1.54 3.11 13.39
N ALA A 84 0.24 3.47 13.42
CA ALA A 84 -0.85 2.69 12.86
C ALA A 84 -1.70 3.57 11.96
N SER A 85 -2.19 3.01 10.84
CA SER A 85 -2.94 3.77 9.83
C SER A 85 -4.05 2.96 9.20
N PHE A 86 -5.17 3.66 8.95
CA PHE A 86 -6.35 3.18 8.24
C PHE A 86 -6.77 4.19 7.20
N SER A 87 -7.29 3.71 6.07
CA SER A 87 -7.84 4.55 5.01
C SER A 87 -9.29 4.20 4.73
N TRP A 88 -10.06 5.23 4.42
CA TRP A 88 -11.35 5.10 3.77
C TRP A 88 -11.22 5.61 2.33
N LYS A 89 -11.51 4.73 1.37
CA LYS A 89 -11.47 5.00 -0.07
C LYS A 89 -12.89 5.03 -0.61
N ASN A 90 -13.27 6.13 -1.25
CA ASN A 90 -14.46 6.23 -2.08
C ASN A 90 -14.02 6.33 -3.54
N HIS A 91 -14.62 5.57 -4.44
CA HIS A 91 -14.25 5.58 -5.84
C HIS A 91 -15.46 5.46 -6.75
N THR A 92 -15.31 5.99 -7.95
CA THR A 92 -16.27 5.89 -9.04
C THR A 92 -15.56 5.29 -10.25
N LEU A 93 -16.02 4.13 -10.67
CA LEU A 93 -15.59 3.46 -11.90
C LEU A 93 -16.50 3.93 -13.04
N ALA A 94 -15.93 4.42 -14.11
CA ALA A 94 -16.65 4.81 -15.32
C ALA A 94 -16.10 4.04 -16.51
N ALA A 95 -16.92 3.20 -17.13
CA ALA A 95 -16.58 2.46 -18.33
C ALA A 95 -16.72 3.29 -19.59
N SER A 96 -15.99 2.95 -20.64
CA SER A 96 -16.10 3.61 -21.96
C SER A 96 -17.51 3.53 -22.57
N THR A 97 -18.31 2.54 -22.15
CA THR A 97 -19.72 2.34 -22.57
C THR A 97 -20.69 3.32 -21.91
N GLY A 98 -20.22 4.23 -21.04
CA GLY A 98 -21.06 5.20 -20.31
C GLY A 98 -21.63 4.67 -18.98
N SER A 99 -21.47 3.39 -18.66
CA SER A 99 -21.89 2.87 -17.36
C SER A 99 -20.94 3.33 -16.24
N SER A 100 -21.49 3.60 -15.05
CA SER A 100 -20.70 3.97 -13.90
C SER A 100 -21.14 3.22 -12.64
N GLN A 101 -20.17 2.89 -11.79
CA GLN A 101 -20.38 2.24 -10.52
C GLN A 101 -19.62 2.96 -9.41
N LYS A 102 -20.26 3.15 -8.26
CA LYS A 102 -19.62 3.72 -7.07
C LYS A 102 -19.33 2.63 -6.05
N GLY A 103 -18.19 2.73 -5.39
CA GLY A 103 -17.81 1.85 -4.31
C GLY A 103 -17.13 2.62 -3.18
N ASN A 104 -17.15 2.04 -1.99
CA ASN A 104 -16.37 2.51 -0.87
C ASN A 104 -15.76 1.33 -0.13
N THR A 105 -14.56 1.54 0.39
CA THR A 105 -13.78 0.48 1.04
C THR A 105 -13.00 1.08 2.19
N MET A 106 -12.95 0.37 3.30
CA MET A 106 -12.07 0.68 4.42
C MET A 106 -10.87 -0.27 4.39
N VAL A 107 -9.67 0.27 4.48
CA VAL A 107 -8.42 -0.49 4.35
C VAL A 107 -7.54 -0.23 5.56
N PHE A 108 -7.01 -1.30 6.14
CA PHE A 108 -5.88 -1.22 7.05
C PHE A 108 -4.61 -0.99 6.22
N ASN A 109 -3.84 0.09 6.53
CA ASN A 109 -2.64 0.41 5.76
C ASN A 109 -1.39 -0.20 6.36
N TYR A 110 -1.17 -0.03 7.66
CA TYR A 110 -0.03 -0.62 8.35
C TYR A 110 -0.13 -0.48 9.88
N LEU A 111 0.61 -1.35 10.54
CA LEU A 111 1.03 -1.20 11.94
C LEU A 111 2.55 -1.37 11.97
N SER A 112 3.26 -0.40 12.50
CA SER A 112 4.71 -0.43 12.58
C SER A 112 5.22 0.06 13.92
N CYS A 113 6.37 -0.49 14.34
CA CYS A 113 7.07 -0.10 15.55
C CYS A 113 8.53 0.20 15.21
N GLY A 114 9.10 1.19 15.87
CA GLY A 114 10.50 1.59 15.72
C GLY A 114 11.20 1.72 17.06
N LEU A 115 12.44 1.29 17.12
CA LEU A 115 13.25 1.26 18.32
C LEU A 115 14.62 1.90 18.08
N SER A 116 15.06 2.70 19.05
CA SER A 116 16.40 3.22 19.11
C SER A 116 17.30 2.30 19.93
N VAL A 117 18.01 1.36 19.29
CA VAL A 117 18.88 0.40 19.97
C VAL A 117 20.15 1.07 20.45
N GLN A 118 20.86 1.76 19.55
CA GLN A 118 22.08 2.51 19.81
C GLN A 118 22.04 3.84 19.05
N LYS A 119 22.95 4.78 19.35
CA LYS A 119 23.05 6.05 18.61
C LYS A 119 23.33 5.85 17.11
N TRP A 120 24.02 4.77 16.76
CA TRP A 120 24.40 4.43 15.40
C TRP A 120 23.55 3.30 14.78
N TRP A 121 22.67 2.63 15.57
CA TRP A 121 21.81 1.52 15.15
C TRP A 121 20.37 1.73 15.60
N LYS A 122 19.46 1.69 14.65
CA LYS A 122 18.01 1.77 14.85
C LYS A 122 17.33 0.62 14.13
N THR A 123 16.20 0.17 14.65
CA THR A 123 15.42 -0.91 14.05
C THR A 123 13.95 -0.54 13.95
N ALA A 124 13.27 -1.10 12.96
CA ALA A 124 11.82 -0.99 12.81
C ALA A 124 11.26 -2.31 12.33
N PHE A 125 10.02 -2.62 12.71
CA PHE A 125 9.29 -3.78 12.25
C PHE A 125 7.81 -3.42 12.09
N GLY A 126 7.11 -4.17 11.25
CA GLY A 126 5.69 -3.90 11.04
C GLY A 126 5.04 -4.88 10.09
N ILE A 127 3.73 -4.68 9.95
CA ILE A 127 2.88 -5.42 9.02
C ILE A 127 2.09 -4.44 8.16
N GLN A 128 1.96 -4.73 6.89
CA GLN A 128 1.20 -3.95 5.92
C GLN A 128 0.68 -4.84 4.79
N PRO A 129 -0.41 -4.48 4.10
CA PRO A 129 -0.78 -5.13 2.85
C PRO A 129 0.25 -4.78 1.76
N TYR A 130 0.68 -5.80 1.02
CA TYR A 130 1.55 -5.67 -0.15
C TYR A 130 0.74 -5.50 -1.43
N SER A 131 -0.32 -6.31 -1.58
CA SER A 131 -1.27 -6.20 -2.69
C SER A 131 -2.67 -6.64 -2.27
N VAL A 132 -3.67 -6.14 -2.98
CA VAL A 132 -5.07 -6.50 -2.79
C VAL A 132 -5.66 -6.93 -4.12
N MET A 133 -6.39 -8.03 -4.13
CA MET A 133 -7.16 -8.52 -5.26
C MET A 133 -8.63 -8.56 -4.86
N ASN A 134 -9.45 -7.77 -5.53
CA ASN A 134 -10.88 -7.79 -5.33
C ASN A 134 -11.56 -7.16 -6.55
N TYR A 135 -12.13 -8.00 -7.41
CA TYR A 135 -12.84 -7.56 -8.59
C TYR A 135 -14.05 -8.47 -8.88
N SER A 136 -15.07 -7.87 -9.46
CA SER A 136 -16.22 -8.57 -10.03
C SER A 136 -16.54 -7.92 -11.37
N ILE A 137 -16.36 -8.67 -12.44
CA ILE A 137 -16.56 -8.21 -13.83
C ILE A 137 -17.58 -9.15 -14.45
N ASN A 138 -18.67 -8.61 -14.95
CA ASN A 138 -19.68 -9.36 -15.66
C ASN A 138 -19.79 -8.85 -17.09
N ASN A 139 -19.58 -9.75 -18.05
CA ASN A 139 -19.72 -9.51 -19.49
C ASN A 139 -20.94 -10.29 -19.98
N PRO A 140 -22.13 -9.69 -19.92
CA PRO A 140 -23.36 -10.35 -20.37
C PRO A 140 -23.45 -10.40 -21.90
N ASN A 141 -24.29 -11.32 -22.39
CA ASN A 141 -24.70 -11.39 -23.78
C ASN A 141 -23.53 -11.57 -24.79
N GLN A 142 -22.54 -12.38 -24.44
CA GLN A 142 -21.55 -12.83 -25.40
C GLN A 142 -22.24 -13.83 -26.36
N VAL A 143 -21.82 -13.82 -27.63
CA VAL A 143 -22.42 -14.69 -28.67
C VAL A 143 -21.35 -15.61 -29.23
N SER A 144 -21.68 -16.90 -29.34
CA SER A 144 -20.87 -17.91 -30.03
C SER A 144 -21.81 -18.92 -30.71
N ASN A 145 -21.64 -19.13 -32.02
CA ASN A 145 -22.44 -20.08 -32.83
C ASN A 145 -23.96 -19.93 -32.63
N ASN A 146 -24.48 -18.69 -32.64
CA ASN A 146 -25.89 -18.30 -32.39
C ASN A 146 -26.37 -18.49 -30.94
N ASP A 147 -25.56 -19.03 -30.03
CA ASP A 147 -25.91 -19.15 -28.61
C ASP A 147 -25.38 -17.96 -27.81
N THR A 148 -26.14 -17.55 -26.83
CA THR A 148 -25.78 -16.41 -25.97
C THR A 148 -25.37 -16.93 -24.60
N PHE A 149 -24.26 -16.40 -24.08
CA PHE A 149 -23.73 -16.75 -22.76
C PHE A 149 -23.24 -15.51 -22.00
N ASN A 150 -23.17 -15.63 -20.68
CA ASN A 150 -22.58 -14.64 -19.79
C ASN A 150 -21.23 -15.14 -19.32
N VAL A 151 -20.24 -14.25 -19.28
CA VAL A 151 -18.94 -14.53 -18.69
C VAL A 151 -18.76 -13.64 -17.47
N ALA A 152 -18.59 -14.27 -16.31
CA ALA A 152 -18.26 -13.53 -15.09
C ALA A 152 -16.84 -13.86 -14.61
N TYR A 153 -16.15 -12.85 -14.15
CA TYR A 153 -14.84 -12.96 -13.53
C TYR A 153 -14.93 -12.38 -12.12
N PHE A 154 -14.58 -13.19 -11.16
CA PHE A 154 -14.52 -12.79 -9.75
C PHE A 154 -13.16 -13.15 -9.18
N GLY A 155 -12.57 -12.24 -8.43
CA GLY A 155 -11.31 -12.50 -7.75
C GLY A 155 -11.25 -11.81 -6.42
N GLU A 156 -10.70 -12.50 -5.45
CA GLU A 156 -10.54 -12.01 -4.08
C GLU A 156 -9.21 -12.46 -3.47
N GLY A 157 -8.82 -11.76 -2.40
CA GLY A 157 -7.64 -12.08 -1.63
C GLY A 157 -6.65 -10.93 -1.57
N GLY A 158 -5.44 -11.25 -1.15
CA GLY A 158 -4.37 -10.27 -1.02
C GLY A 158 -3.11 -10.89 -0.44
N ILE A 159 -2.02 -10.16 -0.57
CA ILE A 159 -0.72 -10.50 -0.02
C ILE A 159 -0.39 -9.48 1.04
N ASN A 160 0.01 -9.96 2.21
CA ASN A 160 0.51 -9.15 3.31
C ASN A 160 2.02 -9.23 3.39
N GLU A 161 2.64 -8.20 3.94
CA GLU A 161 4.06 -8.07 4.19
C GLU A 161 4.31 -7.85 5.67
N VAL A 162 5.12 -8.70 6.28
CA VAL A 162 5.76 -8.43 7.58
C VAL A 162 7.20 -8.06 7.28
N PHE A 163 7.66 -6.93 7.77
CA PHE A 163 9.03 -6.48 7.57
C PHE A 163 9.77 -6.29 8.89
N TRP A 164 11.07 -6.52 8.84
CA TRP A 164 12.02 -6.16 9.87
C TRP A 164 13.18 -5.42 9.25
N GLY A 165 13.40 -4.20 9.70
CA GLY A 165 14.38 -3.29 9.15
C GLY A 165 15.40 -2.84 10.16
N ASN A 166 16.61 -2.61 9.69
CA ASN A 166 17.73 -2.08 10.46
C ASN A 166 18.39 -0.93 9.70
N ALA A 167 18.75 0.12 10.41
CA ALA A 167 19.51 1.24 9.88
C ALA A 167 20.76 1.50 10.70
N PHE A 168 21.83 1.81 10.00
CA PHE A 168 23.14 2.07 10.57
C PHE A 168 23.67 3.43 10.11
N ARG A 169 24.20 4.20 11.03
CA ARG A 169 24.94 5.42 10.74
C ARG A 169 26.41 5.07 10.57
N LEU A 170 26.88 5.09 9.33
CA LEU A 170 28.30 4.81 9.02
C LEU A 170 29.17 6.04 9.21
N PHE A 171 28.69 7.21 8.76
CA PHE A 171 29.35 8.49 8.92
C PHE A 171 28.36 9.55 9.41
N LYS A 172 28.84 10.73 9.77
CA LYS A 172 28.02 11.81 10.35
C LYS A 172 26.75 12.12 9.56
N ASN A 173 26.83 12.08 8.22
CA ASN A 173 25.73 12.46 7.32
C ASN A 173 25.30 11.32 6.40
N PHE A 174 25.85 10.11 6.57
CA PHE A 174 25.59 8.95 5.73
C PHE A 174 24.97 7.81 6.53
N SER A 175 23.88 7.28 6.04
CA SER A 175 23.18 6.14 6.62
C SER A 175 22.87 5.08 5.58
N LEU A 176 22.92 3.82 6.03
CA LEU A 176 22.54 2.63 5.29
C LEU A 176 21.42 1.93 6.05
N GLY A 177 20.49 1.34 5.34
CA GLY A 177 19.43 0.53 5.94
C GLY A 177 19.02 -0.64 5.06
N VAL A 178 18.48 -1.66 5.70
CA VAL A 178 17.98 -2.86 5.02
C VAL A 178 16.68 -3.29 5.69
N ASN A 179 15.64 -3.55 4.89
CA ASN A 179 14.41 -4.22 5.29
C ASN A 179 14.44 -5.65 4.73
N ALA A 180 14.31 -6.65 5.60
CA ALA A 180 13.95 -8.01 5.24
C ALA A 180 12.44 -8.17 5.44
N SER A 181 11.74 -8.57 4.39
CA SER A 181 10.28 -8.68 4.39
C SER A 181 9.85 -10.08 4.02
N PHE A 182 8.82 -10.59 4.69
CA PHE A 182 8.16 -11.85 4.38
C PHE A 182 6.77 -11.56 3.83
N LEU A 183 6.50 -12.07 2.63
CA LEU A 183 5.21 -12.00 1.95
C LEU A 183 4.42 -13.27 2.21
N PHE A 184 3.13 -13.12 2.51
CA PHE A 184 2.20 -14.23 2.67
C PHE A 184 0.78 -13.80 2.34
N GLY A 185 0.01 -14.72 1.75
CA GLY A 185 -1.37 -14.44 1.42
C GLY A 185 -1.97 -15.46 0.48
N THR A 186 -3.17 -15.17 0.01
CA THR A 186 -3.92 -16.03 -0.90
C THR A 186 -4.59 -15.21 -1.99
N HIS A 187 -4.67 -15.76 -3.18
CA HIS A 187 -5.47 -15.24 -4.28
C HIS A 187 -6.44 -16.33 -4.76
N SER A 188 -7.70 -15.96 -4.90
CA SER A 188 -8.73 -16.77 -5.55
C SER A 188 -9.19 -16.06 -6.81
N LYS A 189 -9.11 -16.73 -7.95
CA LYS A 189 -9.58 -16.22 -9.25
C LYS A 189 -10.59 -17.20 -9.83
N ASN A 190 -11.80 -16.73 -10.01
CA ASN A 190 -12.91 -17.53 -10.55
C ASN A 190 -13.35 -16.95 -11.89
N ARG A 191 -13.65 -17.83 -12.83
CA ARG A 191 -14.26 -17.49 -14.10
C ARG A 191 -15.43 -18.43 -14.31
N SER A 192 -16.64 -17.90 -14.51
CA SER A 192 -17.81 -18.69 -14.90
C SER A 192 -18.24 -18.34 -16.31
N VAL A 193 -18.72 -19.33 -17.02
CA VAL A 193 -19.41 -19.22 -18.31
C VAL A 193 -20.78 -19.84 -18.13
N GLU A 194 -21.82 -19.03 -18.25
CA GLU A 194 -23.21 -19.45 -18.08
C GLU A 194 -23.98 -19.20 -19.37
N TRP A 195 -24.47 -20.30 -19.96
CA TRP A 195 -25.27 -20.27 -21.19
C TRP A 195 -26.70 -19.87 -20.85
N LYS A 196 -27.33 -19.13 -21.74
CA LYS A 196 -28.76 -18.80 -21.62
C LYS A 196 -29.65 -19.93 -22.04
N ASP A 197 -29.14 -20.84 -22.86
CA ASP A 197 -29.82 -22.04 -23.22
C ASP A 197 -29.87 -23.00 -22.03
N VAL A 198 -31.07 -23.50 -21.71
CA VAL A 198 -31.35 -24.41 -20.59
C VAL A 198 -30.80 -25.84 -20.81
N TYR A 199 -30.41 -26.18 -22.04
CA TYR A 199 -29.85 -27.49 -22.35
C TYR A 199 -28.32 -27.52 -22.32
N SER A 200 -27.69 -26.35 -22.22
CA SER A 200 -26.23 -26.25 -22.19
C SER A 200 -25.65 -26.31 -20.79
N PHE A 201 -24.51 -26.97 -20.64
CA PHE A 201 -23.82 -27.02 -19.35
C PHE A 201 -23.00 -25.77 -19.13
N ASN A 202 -23.08 -25.27 -17.94
CA ASN A 202 -22.26 -24.14 -17.45
C ASN A 202 -20.92 -24.64 -16.95
N THR A 203 -19.92 -23.76 -16.98
CA THR A 203 -18.57 -24.12 -16.54
C THR A 203 -18.02 -23.03 -15.62
N GLN A 204 -17.42 -23.46 -14.51
CA GLN A 204 -16.68 -22.58 -13.62
C GLN A 204 -15.25 -23.09 -13.46
N VAL A 205 -14.28 -22.20 -13.65
CA VAL A 205 -12.87 -22.43 -13.39
C VAL A 205 -12.46 -21.61 -12.17
N SER A 206 -12.00 -22.28 -11.14
CA SER A 206 -11.55 -21.68 -9.88
C SER A 206 -10.05 -21.95 -9.66
N ASN A 207 -9.26 -20.90 -9.54
CA ASN A 207 -7.83 -20.99 -9.27
C ASN A 207 -7.54 -20.37 -7.89
N TYR A 208 -7.13 -21.19 -6.95
CA TYR A 208 -6.71 -20.77 -5.61
C TYR A 208 -5.20 -20.89 -5.47
N ASN A 209 -4.53 -19.81 -5.10
CA ASN A 209 -3.08 -19.76 -4.95
C ASN A 209 -2.71 -19.24 -3.55
N LYS A 210 -1.90 -20.00 -2.83
CA LYS A 210 -1.28 -19.61 -1.56
C LYS A 210 0.14 -19.15 -1.83
N ILE A 211 0.41 -17.85 -1.60
CA ILE A 211 1.66 -17.18 -1.95
C ILE A 211 2.52 -17.02 -0.69
N ARG A 212 3.81 -17.34 -0.81
CA ARG A 212 4.81 -17.12 0.22
C ARG A 212 6.15 -16.75 -0.40
N GLY A 213 6.87 -15.84 0.23
CA GLY A 213 8.19 -15.45 -0.24
C GLY A 213 8.85 -14.39 0.61
N ALA A 214 10.06 -14.03 0.25
CA ALA A 214 10.81 -12.97 0.91
C ALA A 214 11.19 -11.89 -0.09
N ILE A 215 11.27 -10.64 0.37
CA ILE A 215 11.83 -9.52 -0.37
C ILE A 215 12.86 -8.83 0.51
N VAL A 216 13.91 -8.29 -0.11
CA VAL A 216 14.91 -7.48 0.57
C VAL A 216 14.97 -6.12 -0.11
N THR A 217 14.85 -5.07 0.70
CA THR A 217 14.98 -3.69 0.25
C THR A 217 16.14 -3.03 0.99
N ALA A 218 17.14 -2.59 0.26
CA ALA A 218 18.27 -1.80 0.77
C ALA A 218 18.05 -0.32 0.47
N GLY A 219 18.52 0.54 1.35
CA GLY A 219 18.44 1.98 1.17
C GLY A 219 19.64 2.71 1.71
N VAL A 220 19.96 3.82 1.08
CA VAL A 220 21.01 4.73 1.54
C VAL A 220 20.48 6.16 1.56
N GLN A 221 21.02 6.96 2.48
CA GLN A 221 20.76 8.39 2.55
C GLN A 221 22.04 9.15 2.87
N TYR A 222 22.21 10.27 2.19
CA TYR A 222 23.30 11.19 2.41
C TYR A 222 22.77 12.62 2.51
N PHE A 223 23.20 13.36 3.55
CA PHE A 223 22.75 14.73 3.80
C PHE A 223 23.92 15.68 3.79
N ILE A 224 23.87 16.69 2.93
CA ILE A 224 24.86 17.75 2.78
C ILE A 224 24.33 18.99 3.52
N PRO A 225 24.92 19.35 4.67
CA PRO A 225 24.51 20.56 5.38
C PRO A 225 24.95 21.80 4.61
N VAL A 226 24.00 22.72 4.41
CA VAL A 226 24.26 24.03 3.82
C VAL A 226 24.07 25.07 4.91
N LYS A 227 25.19 25.76 5.26
CA LYS A 227 25.27 26.69 6.38
C LYS A 227 23.98 27.53 6.51
N GLU A 228 23.35 27.47 7.70
CA GLU A 228 22.17 28.25 8.11
C GLU A 228 20.91 28.06 7.24
N LYS A 229 21.03 27.53 6.02
CA LYS A 229 19.95 27.44 5.03
C LYS A 229 19.23 26.09 5.03
N GLY A 230 19.76 25.06 5.71
CA GLY A 230 19.18 23.72 5.74
C GLY A 230 20.13 22.64 5.27
N GLU A 231 19.60 21.55 4.75
CA GLU A 231 20.35 20.40 4.23
C GLU A 231 19.79 19.94 2.89
N LEU A 232 20.69 19.53 1.98
CA LEU A 232 20.36 18.83 0.74
C LEU A 232 20.42 17.33 1.03
N GLY A 233 19.33 16.61 0.76
CA GLY A 233 19.24 15.18 0.94
C GLY A 233 19.33 14.43 -0.39
N LEU A 234 20.10 13.33 -0.38
CA LEU A 234 20.20 12.35 -1.46
C LEU A 234 19.73 11.00 -0.90
N GLY A 235 18.84 10.30 -1.60
CA GLY A 235 18.34 8.99 -1.19
C GLY A 235 18.30 8.02 -2.36
N LEU A 236 18.71 6.77 -2.12
CA LEU A 236 18.59 5.69 -3.09
C LEU A 236 17.98 4.46 -2.39
N VAL A 237 17.16 3.72 -3.12
CA VAL A 237 16.52 2.50 -2.66
C VAL A 237 16.60 1.44 -3.75
N TYR A 238 16.90 0.22 -3.36
CA TYR A 238 16.97 -0.95 -4.25
C TYR A 238 16.20 -2.11 -3.63
N THR A 239 15.24 -2.66 -4.35
CA THR A 239 14.54 -3.89 -3.97
C THR A 239 14.99 -5.03 -4.87
N ALA A 240 15.52 -6.10 -4.26
CA ALA A 240 16.10 -7.23 -4.96
C ALA A 240 15.02 -8.12 -5.61
N PRO A 241 15.25 -8.64 -6.82
CA PRO A 241 14.34 -9.51 -7.55
C PRO A 241 14.40 -10.97 -7.04
N ILE A 242 14.07 -11.19 -5.78
CA ILE A 242 14.07 -12.52 -5.17
C ILE A 242 12.82 -13.26 -5.61
N PRO A 243 12.94 -14.48 -6.20
CA PRO A 243 11.77 -15.28 -6.57
C PRO A 243 10.92 -15.65 -5.36
N ILE A 244 9.61 -15.58 -5.50
CA ILE A 244 8.64 -16.05 -4.50
C ILE A 244 7.90 -17.27 -5.02
N GLN A 245 7.32 -18.06 -4.14
CA GLN A 245 6.60 -19.27 -4.50
C GLN A 245 5.11 -19.14 -4.22
N SER A 246 4.30 -19.77 -5.04
CA SER A 246 2.90 -20.03 -4.74
C SER A 246 2.57 -21.50 -4.89
N LYS A 247 1.67 -21.99 -4.02
CA LYS A 247 1.04 -23.30 -4.13
C LYS A 247 -0.38 -23.12 -4.62
N GLY A 248 -0.74 -23.73 -5.72
CA GLY A 248 -2.00 -23.53 -6.40
C GLY A 248 -2.82 -24.81 -6.56
N ASN A 249 -4.14 -24.63 -6.47
CA ASN A 249 -5.14 -25.63 -6.82
C ASN A 249 -6.02 -25.03 -7.91
N SER A 250 -6.23 -25.78 -8.99
CA SER A 250 -7.20 -25.46 -10.03
C SER A 250 -8.34 -26.45 -10.00
N THR A 251 -9.57 -25.96 -10.09
CA THR A 251 -10.77 -26.77 -10.13
C THR A 251 -11.63 -26.31 -11.29
N ILE A 252 -12.10 -27.24 -12.11
CA ILE A 252 -13.06 -26.99 -13.18
C ILE A 252 -14.33 -27.73 -12.82
N VAL A 253 -15.42 -27.00 -12.67
CA VAL A 253 -16.74 -27.54 -12.35
C VAL A 253 -17.66 -27.34 -13.53
N THR A 254 -18.27 -28.42 -14.00
CA THR A 254 -19.38 -28.40 -14.97
C THR A 254 -20.68 -28.59 -14.23
N TYR A 255 -21.64 -27.71 -14.44
CA TYR A 255 -22.89 -27.72 -13.72
C TYR A 255 -24.07 -27.39 -14.67
N TRP A 256 -25.26 -27.82 -14.29
CA TRP A 256 -26.49 -27.52 -15.00
C TRP A 256 -27.42 -26.66 -14.12
N GLY A 257 -28.10 -25.70 -14.75
CA GLY A 257 -28.92 -24.73 -14.04
C GLY A 257 -28.11 -23.53 -13.52
N THR A 258 -28.76 -22.61 -12.82
CA THR A 258 -28.19 -21.38 -12.30
C THR A 258 -28.59 -21.14 -10.84
N GLY A 259 -27.77 -20.39 -10.09
CA GLY A 259 -28.03 -20.01 -8.70
C GLY A 259 -28.13 -21.21 -7.75
N TYR A 260 -29.03 -21.13 -6.76
CA TYR A 260 -29.19 -22.17 -5.73
C TYR A 260 -29.72 -23.51 -6.27
N GLY A 261 -30.27 -23.54 -7.50
CA GLY A 261 -30.76 -24.76 -8.17
C GLY A 261 -29.72 -25.44 -9.07
N ALA A 262 -28.47 -24.94 -9.10
CA ALA A 262 -27.45 -25.53 -9.94
C ALA A 262 -27.02 -26.92 -9.43
N THR A 263 -27.00 -27.90 -10.36
CA THR A 263 -26.54 -29.26 -10.07
C THR A 263 -25.18 -29.49 -10.68
N VAL A 264 -24.22 -29.86 -9.85
CA VAL A 264 -22.87 -30.22 -10.31
C VAL A 264 -22.95 -31.55 -11.06
N ILE A 265 -22.44 -31.54 -12.29
CA ILE A 265 -22.40 -32.73 -13.17
C ILE A 265 -21.03 -33.40 -13.07
N ASP A 266 -19.96 -32.60 -13.15
CA ASP A 266 -18.62 -33.12 -13.10
C ASP A 266 -17.64 -32.11 -12.46
N THR A 267 -16.57 -32.62 -11.86
CA THR A 267 -15.52 -31.81 -11.25
C THR A 267 -14.14 -32.36 -11.59
N LEU A 268 -13.32 -31.55 -12.26
CA LEU A 268 -11.97 -31.86 -12.63
C LEU A 268 -10.97 -31.06 -11.76
N TYR A 269 -9.89 -31.69 -11.39
CA TYR A 269 -8.79 -31.09 -10.62
C TYR A 269 -7.50 -31.12 -11.45
N PRO A 270 -7.34 -30.25 -12.48
CA PRO A 270 -6.19 -30.30 -13.37
C PRO A 270 -4.87 -30.03 -12.65
N ASP A 271 -4.89 -29.17 -11.62
CA ASP A 271 -3.72 -28.86 -10.80
C ASP A 271 -4.11 -29.04 -9.32
N LYS A 272 -3.42 -29.95 -8.61
CA LYS A 272 -3.55 -30.13 -7.18
C LYS A 272 -2.19 -29.91 -6.52
N ASP A 273 -2.13 -28.97 -5.58
CA ASP A 273 -0.91 -28.62 -4.83
C ASP A 273 0.31 -28.29 -5.71
N LYS A 274 0.08 -27.79 -6.93
CA LYS A 274 1.14 -27.41 -7.85
C LYS A 274 1.88 -26.17 -7.36
N THR A 275 3.20 -26.24 -7.37
CA THR A 275 4.05 -25.12 -6.97
C THR A 275 4.46 -24.33 -8.21
N TYR A 276 4.27 -23.00 -8.13
CA TYR A 276 4.65 -22.05 -9.15
C TYR A 276 5.73 -21.12 -8.60
N SER A 277 6.70 -20.78 -9.42
CA SER A 277 7.73 -19.79 -9.09
C SER A 277 7.41 -18.46 -9.76
N HIS A 278 7.36 -17.40 -8.98
CA HIS A 278 7.14 -16.03 -9.46
C HIS A 278 8.48 -15.30 -9.50
N LYS A 279 8.94 -14.91 -10.68
CA LYS A 279 10.09 -14.03 -10.85
C LYS A 279 9.67 -12.61 -10.50
N MET A 280 10.19 -12.08 -9.40
CA MET A 280 9.87 -10.72 -8.96
C MET A 280 10.65 -9.67 -9.73
N PRO A 281 10.11 -8.45 -9.91
CA PRO A 281 10.83 -7.36 -10.56
C PRO A 281 11.91 -6.77 -9.66
N THR A 282 12.91 -6.17 -10.28
CA THR A 282 13.79 -5.20 -9.61
C THR A 282 13.06 -3.88 -9.49
N VAL A 283 13.15 -3.22 -8.33
CA VAL A 283 12.65 -1.85 -8.15
C VAL A 283 13.78 -0.97 -7.66
N ILE A 284 13.99 0.15 -8.35
CA ILE A 284 15.02 1.14 -8.01
C ILE A 284 14.32 2.48 -7.81
N GLY A 285 14.67 3.17 -6.74
CA GLY A 285 14.17 4.50 -6.44
C GLY A 285 15.30 5.46 -6.08
N GLY A 286 15.18 6.70 -6.54
CA GLY A 286 16.08 7.79 -6.20
C GLY A 286 15.32 9.03 -5.79
N GLY A 287 15.85 9.79 -4.83
CA GLY A 287 15.22 11.01 -4.33
C GLY A 287 16.22 12.12 -4.04
N LEU A 288 15.76 13.33 -4.25
CA LEU A 288 16.44 14.58 -3.92
C LEU A 288 15.55 15.40 -3.01
N SER A 289 16.13 16.06 -2.02
CA SER A 289 15.34 16.96 -1.18
C SER A 289 16.16 18.16 -0.70
N TRP A 290 15.41 19.20 -0.36
CA TRP A 290 15.89 20.37 0.34
C TRP A 290 15.03 20.61 1.56
N GLY A 291 15.64 20.83 2.73
CA GLY A 291 14.86 21.02 3.94
C GLY A 291 15.66 21.54 5.13
N LYS A 292 14.94 21.90 6.16
CA LYS A 292 15.47 22.18 7.51
C LYS A 292 14.67 21.32 8.48
N ARG A 293 15.33 20.45 9.21
CA ARG A 293 14.71 19.51 10.15
C ARG A 293 13.70 20.23 11.04
N ASP A 294 12.58 19.56 11.30
CA ASP A 294 11.46 20.03 12.14
C ASP A 294 10.81 21.36 11.67
N LYS A 295 11.15 21.87 10.48
CA LYS A 295 10.58 23.10 9.95
C LYS A 295 9.96 22.96 8.57
N TYR A 296 10.72 22.55 7.59
CA TYR A 296 10.23 22.33 6.22
C TYR A 296 11.07 21.30 5.48
N TYR A 297 10.43 20.67 4.53
CA TYR A 297 11.02 19.69 3.62
C TYR A 297 10.31 19.80 2.27
N VAL A 298 11.07 19.79 1.20
CA VAL A 298 10.58 19.65 -0.17
C VAL A 298 11.44 18.60 -0.85
N GLY A 299 10.81 17.66 -1.53
CA GLY A 299 11.53 16.58 -2.17
C GLY A 299 10.89 16.15 -3.49
N VAL A 300 11.68 15.47 -4.29
CA VAL A 300 11.29 14.83 -5.54
C VAL A 300 11.85 13.42 -5.55
N ASP A 301 11.01 12.44 -5.81
CA ASP A 301 11.38 11.04 -5.89
C ASP A 301 10.98 10.45 -7.24
N PHE A 302 11.88 9.64 -7.81
CA PHE A 302 11.63 8.84 -8.99
C PHE A 302 11.79 7.36 -8.66
N THR A 303 10.85 6.53 -9.12
CA THR A 303 10.87 5.07 -8.95
C THR A 303 10.71 4.40 -10.30
N TRP A 304 11.56 3.43 -10.58
CA TRP A 304 11.45 2.53 -11.72
C TRP A 304 11.30 1.09 -11.24
N GLY A 305 10.36 0.37 -11.83
CA GLY A 305 10.13 -1.05 -11.57
C GLY A 305 10.18 -1.85 -12.85
N ASN A 306 11.10 -2.83 -12.92
CA ASN A 306 11.26 -3.70 -14.09
C ASN A 306 10.21 -4.83 -14.09
N TRP A 307 8.92 -4.45 -14.22
CA TRP A 307 7.80 -5.38 -14.21
C TRP A 307 7.67 -6.21 -15.47
N SER A 308 8.29 -5.80 -16.58
CA SER A 308 8.37 -6.60 -17.80
C SER A 308 9.06 -7.96 -17.60
N GLN A 309 9.88 -8.07 -16.56
CA GLN A 309 10.55 -9.32 -16.17
C GLN A 309 9.71 -10.23 -15.27
N TYR A 310 8.54 -9.76 -14.81
CA TYR A 310 7.65 -10.58 -14.00
C TYR A 310 7.14 -11.77 -14.80
N ALA A 311 7.27 -12.96 -14.27
CA ALA A 311 6.83 -14.19 -14.90
C ALA A 311 6.41 -15.21 -13.85
N ILE A 312 5.47 -16.06 -14.20
CA ILE A 312 5.05 -17.24 -13.42
C ILE A 312 5.53 -18.47 -14.20
N ASP A 313 6.40 -19.29 -13.59
CA ASP A 313 7.01 -20.46 -14.23
C ASP A 313 7.61 -20.16 -15.63
N LYS A 314 8.28 -19.02 -15.75
CA LYS A 314 8.88 -18.52 -17.00
C LYS A 314 7.87 -18.04 -18.06
N VAL A 315 6.57 -18.07 -17.78
CA VAL A 315 5.53 -17.47 -18.64
C VAL A 315 5.36 -16.02 -18.22
N SER A 316 5.59 -15.09 -19.14
CA SER A 316 5.38 -13.66 -18.89
C SER A 316 3.90 -13.35 -18.71
N ASP A 317 3.58 -12.53 -17.72
CA ASP A 317 2.21 -12.04 -17.45
C ASP A 317 1.88 -10.77 -18.28
N SER A 318 2.67 -10.46 -19.30
CA SER A 318 2.50 -9.30 -20.21
C SER A 318 2.39 -7.96 -19.46
N LEU A 319 3.14 -7.82 -18.38
CA LEU A 319 3.28 -6.56 -17.66
C LEU A 319 4.36 -5.68 -18.31
N ALA A 320 4.20 -4.37 -18.24
CA ALA A 320 5.18 -3.39 -18.67
C ALA A 320 5.97 -2.83 -17.49
N ASP A 321 7.11 -2.20 -17.77
CA ASP A 321 7.85 -1.48 -16.74
C ASP A 321 7.04 -0.31 -16.19
N SER A 322 7.17 -0.05 -14.90
CA SER A 322 6.48 1.02 -14.22
C SER A 322 7.41 2.19 -13.91
N TYR A 323 6.87 3.39 -14.00
CA TYR A 323 7.58 4.65 -13.70
C TYR A 323 6.71 5.50 -12.82
N LYS A 324 7.25 5.96 -11.68
CA LYS A 324 6.54 6.86 -10.78
C LYS A 324 7.41 8.07 -10.46
N LEU A 325 6.84 9.25 -10.62
CA LEU A 325 7.41 10.53 -10.19
C LEU A 325 6.54 11.09 -9.08
N SER A 326 7.15 11.49 -7.97
CA SER A 326 6.48 12.12 -6.84
C SER A 326 7.17 13.43 -6.50
N ILE A 327 6.39 14.45 -6.16
CA ILE A 327 6.88 15.71 -5.64
C ILE A 327 6.06 16.09 -4.43
N GLY A 328 6.68 16.58 -3.38
CA GLY A 328 5.95 16.99 -2.20
C GLY A 328 6.83 17.53 -1.09
N GLY A 329 6.16 17.93 -0.02
CA GLY A 329 6.84 18.48 1.13
C GLY A 329 5.93 18.73 2.31
N TYR A 330 6.55 19.16 3.40
CA TYR A 330 5.83 19.60 4.59
C TYR A 330 6.38 20.92 5.12
N PHE A 331 5.55 21.60 5.91
CA PHE A 331 5.89 22.79 6.64
C PHE A 331 5.31 22.75 8.05
N THR A 332 6.15 23.03 9.06
CA THR A 332 5.75 23.19 10.46
C THR A 332 6.16 24.60 10.90
N PRO A 333 5.21 25.52 11.13
CA PRO A 333 5.53 26.90 11.43
C PRO A 333 6.47 27.09 12.61
N ASN A 334 6.19 26.46 13.75
CA ASN A 334 7.04 26.45 14.93
C ASN A 334 6.69 25.29 15.87
N HIS A 335 7.45 24.20 15.80
CA HIS A 335 7.21 22.98 16.59
C HIS A 335 7.41 23.18 18.11
N LEU A 336 8.11 24.24 18.55
CA LEU A 336 8.34 24.59 19.94
C LEU A 336 7.31 25.59 20.50
N SER A 337 6.37 26.06 19.71
CA SER A 337 5.38 27.06 20.11
C SER A 337 4.50 26.58 21.27
N SER A 338 4.17 27.49 22.18
CA SER A 338 3.16 27.24 23.21
C SER A 338 1.73 27.18 22.62
N LYS A 339 1.50 27.89 21.50
CA LYS A 339 0.23 27.87 20.76
C LYS A 339 0.10 26.57 19.96
N TYR A 340 -1.12 26.07 19.81
CA TYR A 340 -1.38 24.77 19.19
C TYR A 340 -1.13 24.78 17.67
N PHE A 341 -1.75 25.71 16.95
CA PHE A 341 -1.72 25.79 15.50
C PHE A 341 -0.29 25.87 14.88
N PRO A 342 0.65 26.67 15.42
CA PRO A 342 2.02 26.69 14.88
C PRO A 342 2.81 25.39 15.05
N ARG A 343 2.36 24.46 15.91
CA ARG A 343 2.99 23.15 16.09
C ARG A 343 2.48 22.10 15.11
N MET A 344 1.38 22.37 14.41
CA MET A 344 0.85 21.46 13.40
C MET A 344 1.79 21.38 12.20
N THR A 345 1.86 20.21 11.58
CA THR A 345 2.56 20.03 10.32
C THR A 345 1.55 19.95 9.19
N PHE A 346 1.78 20.75 8.17
CA PHE A 346 1.02 20.81 6.94
C PHE A 346 1.84 20.16 5.83
N SER A 347 1.26 19.26 5.06
CA SER A 347 1.93 18.60 3.95
C SER A 347 1.10 18.67 2.68
N LEU A 348 1.80 18.73 1.55
CA LEU A 348 1.24 18.78 0.21
C LEU A 348 2.12 17.95 -0.71
N GLY A 349 1.51 17.25 -1.65
CA GLY A 349 2.25 16.51 -2.67
C GLY A 349 1.39 16.10 -3.84
N ALA A 350 2.08 15.66 -4.89
CA ALA A 350 1.47 15.07 -6.08
C ALA A 350 2.34 13.93 -6.60
N ASN A 351 1.69 12.99 -7.26
CA ASN A 351 2.37 11.89 -7.93
C ASN A 351 1.74 11.58 -9.28
N VAL A 352 2.58 11.12 -10.18
CA VAL A 352 2.19 10.58 -11.49
C VAL A 352 2.89 9.24 -11.64
N GLU A 353 2.15 8.23 -12.05
CA GLU A 353 2.64 6.87 -12.23
C GLU A 353 2.12 6.29 -13.53
N GLN A 354 3.02 5.83 -14.39
CA GLN A 354 2.70 4.85 -15.39
C GLN A 354 2.78 3.49 -14.71
N THR A 355 1.62 2.85 -14.51
CA THR A 355 1.57 1.56 -13.83
C THR A 355 2.17 0.47 -14.73
N ARG A 356 2.34 -0.72 -14.16
CA ARG A 356 2.80 -1.90 -14.89
C ARG A 356 1.79 -2.46 -15.90
N LEU A 357 0.58 -1.92 -15.96
CA LEU A 357 -0.50 -2.46 -16.79
C LEU A 357 -0.56 -1.74 -18.14
N VAL A 358 -0.56 -2.54 -19.21
CA VAL A 358 -0.89 -2.11 -20.57
C VAL A 358 -1.99 -3.03 -21.08
N LEU A 359 -3.19 -2.50 -21.30
CA LEU A 359 -4.37 -3.27 -21.70
C LEU A 359 -4.85 -2.81 -23.07
N ASN A 360 -4.97 -3.75 -24.01
CA ASN A 360 -5.33 -3.46 -25.40
C ASN A 360 -4.44 -2.37 -26.04
N GLY A 361 -3.13 -2.37 -25.69
CA GLY A 361 -2.18 -1.37 -26.18
C GLY A 361 -2.24 -0.01 -25.46
N GLU A 362 -3.17 0.19 -24.52
CA GLU A 362 -3.33 1.43 -23.75
C GLU A 362 -2.62 1.32 -22.39
N PRO A 363 -1.67 2.22 -22.05
CA PRO A 363 -1.04 2.24 -20.75
C PRO A 363 -2.02 2.74 -19.68
N ILE A 364 -2.03 2.10 -18.53
CA ILE A 364 -2.85 2.48 -17.39
C ILE A 364 -2.03 3.41 -16.49
N ASN A 365 -2.42 4.66 -16.46
CA ASN A 365 -1.75 5.70 -15.69
C ASN A 365 -2.51 6.02 -14.41
N ARG A 366 -1.77 6.43 -13.38
CA ARG A 366 -2.29 6.94 -12.11
C ARG A 366 -1.80 8.36 -11.89
N PHE A 367 -2.67 9.20 -11.38
CA PHE A 367 -2.37 10.55 -10.94
C PHE A 367 -3.01 10.79 -9.58
N GLY A 368 -2.32 11.46 -8.67
CA GLY A 368 -2.83 11.79 -7.34
C GLY A 368 -2.31 13.13 -6.82
N VAL A 369 -3.16 13.83 -6.09
CA VAL A 369 -2.80 15.02 -5.30
C VAL A 369 -3.13 14.74 -3.84
N ASN A 370 -2.21 15.06 -2.96
CA ASN A 370 -2.25 14.71 -1.55
C ASN A 370 -2.15 15.97 -0.68
N LEU A 371 -2.97 16.02 0.34
CA LEU A 371 -2.94 17.03 1.41
C LEU A 371 -2.81 16.28 2.74
N GLY A 372 -2.06 16.83 3.68
CA GLY A 372 -1.94 16.21 5.00
C GLY A 372 -1.80 17.21 6.13
N LEU A 373 -2.29 16.77 7.29
CA LEU A 373 -2.22 17.49 8.55
C LEU A 373 -1.74 16.53 9.64
N PHE A 374 -0.79 16.97 10.45
CA PHE A 374 -0.41 16.26 11.66
C PHE A 374 -0.68 17.11 12.89
N PHE A 375 -1.40 16.52 13.84
CA PHE A 375 -1.89 17.12 15.06
C PHE A 375 -1.09 16.61 16.26
N PRO A 376 -0.02 17.29 16.70
CA PRO A 376 0.75 16.86 17.87
C PRO A 376 -0.04 17.07 19.15
N LEU A 377 -0.02 16.12 20.06
CA LEU A 377 -0.62 16.26 21.38
C LEU A 377 0.21 17.21 22.25
N LYS A 378 -0.44 17.79 23.26
CA LYS A 378 0.20 18.73 24.18
C LYS A 378 1.24 18.01 25.05
N LYS A 379 2.45 18.57 25.15
CA LYS A 379 3.56 18.07 25.97
C LYS A 379 4.13 16.70 25.56
N THR A 380 3.76 16.16 24.41
CA THR A 380 4.27 14.89 23.86
C THR A 380 4.61 15.05 22.39
N LYS A 381 5.35 14.09 21.85
CA LYS A 381 5.58 13.96 20.39
C LYS A 381 4.57 13.00 19.74
N THR A 382 3.68 12.41 20.55
CA THR A 382 2.53 11.62 20.10
C THR A 382 1.52 12.51 19.40
N GLY A 383 0.81 12.00 18.40
CA GLY A 383 -0.19 12.77 17.67
C GLY A 383 -1.01 11.96 16.69
N PHE A 384 -1.89 12.66 16.00
CA PHE A 384 -2.78 12.12 14.98
C PHE A 384 -2.44 12.74 13.63
N GLY A 385 -2.47 11.93 12.58
CA GLY A 385 -2.33 12.37 11.20
C GLY A 385 -3.64 12.19 10.43
N LEU A 386 -3.89 13.12 9.54
CA LEU A 386 -4.93 13.05 8.52
C LEU A 386 -4.29 13.32 7.17
N SER A 387 -4.50 12.45 6.21
CA SER A 387 -4.10 12.66 4.82
C SER A 387 -5.30 12.46 3.92
N ILE A 388 -5.44 13.33 2.93
CA ILE A 388 -6.47 13.25 1.91
C ILE A 388 -5.77 13.14 0.56
N GLU A 389 -6.18 12.17 -0.24
CA GLU A 389 -5.73 12.01 -1.61
C GLU A 389 -6.93 12.03 -2.55
N TYR A 390 -6.84 12.86 -3.58
CA TYR A 390 -7.74 12.79 -4.73
C TYR A 390 -6.95 12.39 -5.96
N GLY A 391 -7.44 11.39 -6.70
CA GLY A 391 -6.70 10.87 -7.84
C GLY A 391 -7.57 10.17 -8.87
N GLN A 392 -6.89 9.77 -9.93
CA GLN A 392 -7.45 9.04 -11.06
C GLN A 392 -6.55 7.89 -11.43
N LEU A 393 -7.13 6.75 -11.76
CA LEU A 393 -6.46 5.57 -12.30
C LEU A 393 -7.18 5.13 -13.59
N GLY A 394 -6.41 4.80 -14.62
CA GLY A 394 -6.96 4.29 -15.87
C GLY A 394 -7.28 5.36 -16.90
N THR A 395 -8.05 4.98 -17.91
CA THR A 395 -8.30 5.80 -19.10
C THR A 395 -9.78 5.75 -19.50
N THR A 396 -10.25 6.80 -20.17
CA THR A 396 -11.62 6.88 -20.70
C THR A 396 -11.90 5.88 -21.83
N LYS A 397 -10.85 5.32 -22.46
CA LYS A 397 -10.99 4.31 -23.50
C LYS A 397 -11.33 2.92 -22.93
N LEU A 398 -11.01 2.67 -21.66
CA LEU A 398 -11.27 1.42 -20.95
C LEU A 398 -12.16 1.68 -19.73
N ILE A 399 -11.56 1.73 -18.56
CA ILE A 399 -12.23 2.06 -17.30
C ILE A 399 -11.43 3.17 -16.63
N ARG A 400 -12.11 4.25 -16.28
CA ARG A 400 -11.56 5.34 -15.49
C ARG A 400 -12.06 5.23 -14.07
N GLU A 401 -11.16 5.15 -13.13
CA GLU A 401 -11.44 5.18 -11.71
C GLU A 401 -11.03 6.55 -11.15
N ASN A 402 -12.02 7.34 -10.70
CA ASN A 402 -11.76 8.53 -9.90
C ASN A 402 -11.92 8.15 -8.44
N TYR A 403 -10.95 8.49 -7.59
CA TYR A 403 -10.96 8.08 -6.20
C TYR A 403 -10.62 9.23 -5.25
N PHE A 404 -11.21 9.14 -4.07
CA PHE A 404 -10.92 9.96 -2.91
C PHE A 404 -10.55 9.04 -1.76
N VAL A 405 -9.40 9.28 -1.13
CA VAL A 405 -8.91 8.50 0.00
C VAL A 405 -8.68 9.42 1.19
N ALA A 406 -9.33 9.12 2.31
CA ALA A 406 -9.04 9.76 3.60
C ALA A 406 -8.29 8.77 4.48
N THR A 407 -7.10 9.11 4.89
CA THR A 407 -6.21 8.28 5.70
C THR A 407 -6.05 8.86 7.09
N PHE A 408 -6.34 8.06 8.10
CA PHE A 408 -6.14 8.37 9.51
C PHE A 408 -4.93 7.61 10.04
N ASN A 409 -4.15 8.28 10.85
CA ASN A 409 -2.93 7.77 11.41
C ASN A 409 -2.83 8.14 12.89
N ILE A 410 -2.42 7.17 13.70
CA ILE A 410 -2.11 7.35 15.11
C ILE A 410 -0.62 7.07 15.28
N ARG A 411 0.10 8.06 15.78
CA ARG A 411 1.52 7.97 16.04
C ARG A 411 1.79 8.14 17.51
N ILE A 412 2.44 7.13 18.12
CA ILE A 412 2.85 7.12 19.52
C ILE A 412 4.36 7.25 19.56
N HIS A 413 4.84 8.18 20.40
CA HIS A 413 6.25 8.40 20.67
C HIS A 413 6.46 8.43 22.17
N GLU A 414 7.16 7.42 22.69
CA GLU A 414 7.46 7.28 24.09
C GLU A 414 8.97 7.10 24.31
N ARG A 415 9.48 7.54 25.45
CA ARG A 415 10.85 7.24 25.87
C ARG A 415 10.87 5.89 26.57
N TRP A 416 11.57 4.92 26.01
CA TRP A 416 11.59 3.55 26.51
C TRP A 416 12.30 3.41 27.87
N TYR A 417 13.33 4.21 28.16
CA TYR A 417 14.13 4.06 29.37
C TYR A 417 14.37 5.41 30.03
N GLN A 418 13.61 5.72 31.06
CA GLN A 418 13.96 6.77 32.02
C GLN A 418 14.39 6.08 33.31
N ARG A 419 15.70 6.18 33.67
CA ARG A 419 16.09 5.93 35.06
C ARG A 419 15.30 6.90 35.93
N LYS A 420 14.40 6.39 36.78
CA LYS A 420 13.88 7.17 37.88
C LYS A 420 15.09 7.50 38.75
N LYS A 421 15.43 8.77 38.89
CA LYS A 421 16.26 9.22 40.03
C LYS A 421 15.46 8.90 41.27
N LEU A 422 15.94 8.00 42.09
CA LEU A 422 15.52 7.83 43.47
C LEU A 422 16.16 9.02 44.20
N ASP A 423 15.36 10.05 44.49
CA ASP A 423 15.72 11.11 45.43
C ASP A 423 15.53 10.55 46.84
#